data_111e11d4d0516df4e4184c2bded4d8f8
#
_entry.id   111e11d4d0516df4e4184c2bded4d8f8
#
_cell.length_a   1.000
_cell.length_b   1.000
_cell.length_c   1.000
_cell.angle_alpha   90.00
_cell.angle_beta   90.00
_cell.angle_gamma   90.00
#
_symmetry.space_group_name_H-M   'P 1'
#
loop_
_entity.id
_entity.type
_entity.pdbx_description
1 polymer ?
#
loop_
_entity_poly.entity_id
_entity_poly.type
_entity_poly.pdbx_seq_one_letter_code
_entity_poly.pdbx_strand_id
1 'polypeptide(L)'
;MKKIAMILLSFITITLLVAGCSSSKDIQDFSIEEIALEGAKKITSEQGYTLKSETLTESDIMIGDSKVFDFIKEASIEGGYSKDDFNSITEDRKIVGYELEEKSKIDEPIMLCMVIDKGKVIGAYLDYSGYMPGIVSIDFKDNFK
;
A
#
# COMPACT_ATOMS: atom_id res chain seq x y z
N MET A 1 -34.58 -46.06 56.53
CA MET A 1 -35.04 -46.36 55.20
C MET A 1 -34.67 -45.16 54.32
N LYS A 2 -33.75 -45.36 53.46
CA LYS A 2 -32.96 -44.32 52.86
C LYS A 2 -33.67 -43.72 51.68
N LYS A 3 -33.95 -42.41 51.76
CA LYS A 3 -34.49 -41.69 50.65
C LYS A 3 -33.26 -41.33 49.73
N ILE A 4 -33.15 -42.11 48.74
CA ILE A 4 -32.18 -41.79 47.65
C ILE A 4 -32.81 -40.65 46.91
N ALA A 5 -32.31 -39.48 47.19
CA ALA A 5 -32.61 -38.33 46.40
C ALA A 5 -32.00 -38.55 45.01
N MET A 6 -32.85 -38.85 44.08
CA MET A 6 -32.54 -38.95 42.69
C MET A 6 -32.28 -37.54 42.20
N ILE A 7 -31.05 -37.12 42.32
CA ILE A 7 -30.59 -35.92 41.65
C ILE A 7 -30.55 -36.27 40.18
N LEU A 8 -31.65 -36.05 39.53
CA LEU A 8 -31.71 -35.96 38.09
C LEU A 8 -30.89 -34.75 37.72
N LEU A 9 -29.62 -35.02 37.56
CA LEU A 9 -28.71 -34.08 36.95
C LEU A 9 -29.17 -33.96 35.50
N SER A 10 -30.09 -33.06 35.31
CA SER A 10 -30.48 -32.59 34.01
C SER A 10 -29.22 -32.03 33.35
N PHE A 11 -28.50 -32.91 32.69
CA PHE A 11 -27.56 -32.49 31.71
C PHE A 11 -28.32 -31.75 30.63
N ILE A 12 -28.56 -30.49 30.89
CA ILE A 12 -28.85 -29.54 29.84
C ILE A 12 -27.59 -29.55 29.01
N THR A 13 -27.54 -30.43 28.04
CA THR A 13 -26.71 -30.29 26.90
C THR A 13 -27.10 -28.98 26.23
N ILE A 14 -26.51 -27.90 26.70
CA ILE A 14 -26.41 -26.68 25.95
C ILE A 14 -25.58 -27.07 24.72
N THR A 15 -26.30 -27.60 23.75
CA THR A 15 -25.82 -27.59 22.38
C THR A 15 -25.63 -26.13 22.02
N LEU A 16 -24.49 -25.58 22.37
CA LEU A 16 -23.97 -24.40 21.72
C LEU A 16 -23.93 -24.75 20.25
N LEU A 17 -25.03 -24.44 19.59
CA LEU A 17 -25.00 -24.11 18.19
C LEU A 17 -24.02 -22.93 18.09
N VAL A 18 -22.76 -23.27 18.00
CA VAL A 18 -21.81 -22.43 17.37
C VAL A 18 -22.32 -22.37 15.93
N ALA A 19 -23.33 -21.55 15.71
CA ALA A 19 -23.56 -20.97 14.43
C ALA A 19 -22.22 -20.33 14.12
N GLY A 20 -21.43 -21.07 13.37
CA GLY A 20 -20.27 -20.51 12.71
C GLY A 20 -20.79 -19.34 11.89
N CYS A 21 -20.81 -18.17 12.50
CA CYS A 21 -20.58 -16.98 11.73
C CYS A 21 -19.20 -17.21 11.11
N SER A 22 -19.19 -17.84 9.95
CA SER A 22 -18.18 -17.51 9.00
C SER A 22 -18.36 -16.00 8.83
N SER A 23 -17.60 -15.24 9.62
CA SER A 23 -17.23 -13.91 9.25
C SER A 23 -16.60 -14.11 7.87
N SER A 24 -17.41 -14.03 6.83
CA SER A 24 -16.93 -13.44 5.63
C SER A 24 -16.28 -12.16 6.15
N LYS A 25 -14.95 -12.16 6.28
CA LYS A 25 -14.23 -10.92 6.36
C LYS A 25 -14.82 -10.13 5.21
N ASP A 26 -15.63 -9.15 5.54
CA ASP A 26 -15.94 -8.08 4.63
C ASP A 26 -14.57 -7.67 4.14
N ILE A 27 -14.26 -8.05 2.92
CA ILE A 27 -13.14 -7.47 2.20
C ILE A 27 -13.65 -6.04 2.06
N GLN A 28 -13.25 -5.18 2.98
CA GLN A 28 -13.44 -3.76 2.85
C GLN A 28 -12.77 -3.45 1.52
N ASP A 29 -13.61 -3.12 0.56
CA ASP A 29 -13.17 -2.68 -0.76
C ASP A 29 -12.64 -1.27 -0.54
N PHE A 30 -11.40 -1.17 -0.04
CA PHE A 30 -10.72 0.10 0.16
C PHE A 30 -10.62 0.78 -1.20
N SER A 31 -10.99 2.04 -1.23
CA SER A 31 -10.78 2.83 -2.44
C SER A 31 -9.28 2.94 -2.75
N ILE A 32 -8.95 3.18 -4.00
CA ILE A 32 -7.54 3.37 -4.40
C ILE A 32 -6.93 4.52 -3.61
N GLU A 33 -7.70 5.56 -3.33
CA GLU A 33 -7.29 6.72 -2.55
C GLU A 33 -6.91 6.35 -1.11
N GLU A 34 -7.70 5.50 -0.46
CA GLU A 34 -7.41 5.04 0.90
C GLU A 34 -6.15 4.20 0.96
N ILE A 35 -6.00 3.24 0.03
CA ILE A 35 -4.80 2.40 -0.09
C ILE A 35 -3.56 3.26 -0.35
N ALA A 36 -3.69 4.22 -1.27
CA ALA A 36 -2.62 5.12 -1.64
C ALA A 36 -2.20 6.02 -0.47
N LEU A 37 -3.17 6.62 0.22
CA LEU A 37 -2.90 7.53 1.34
C LEU A 37 -2.25 6.79 2.53
N GLU A 38 -2.73 5.60 2.86
CA GLU A 38 -2.12 4.77 3.89
C GLU A 38 -0.68 4.39 3.51
N GLY A 39 -0.47 3.96 2.28
CA GLY A 39 0.86 3.67 1.74
C GLY A 39 1.79 4.87 1.79
N ALA A 40 1.32 6.04 1.38
CA ALA A 40 2.10 7.27 1.41
C ALA A 40 2.48 7.67 2.83
N LYS A 41 1.55 7.64 3.79
CA LYS A 41 1.81 7.94 5.21
C LYS A 41 2.85 6.99 5.80
N LYS A 42 2.77 5.71 5.48
CA LYS A 42 3.75 4.72 5.92
C LYS A 42 5.14 5.03 5.37
N ILE A 43 5.26 5.20 4.06
CA ILE A 43 6.55 5.47 3.40
C ILE A 43 7.17 6.76 3.92
N THR A 44 6.39 7.85 4.01
CA THR A 44 6.90 9.13 4.51
C THR A 44 7.37 9.04 5.95
N SER A 45 6.64 8.31 6.80
CA SER A 45 7.06 8.07 8.19
C SER A 45 8.37 7.27 8.27
N GLU A 46 8.54 6.24 7.45
CA GLU A 46 9.75 5.39 7.44
C GLU A 46 10.96 6.12 6.84
N GLN A 47 10.72 6.91 5.80
CA GLN A 47 11.78 7.61 5.07
C GLN A 47 12.08 9.02 5.61
N GLY A 48 11.22 9.56 6.48
CA GLY A 48 11.38 10.91 7.05
C GLY A 48 11.04 12.02 6.05
N TYR A 49 10.11 11.77 5.14
CA TYR A 49 9.51 12.76 4.24
C TYR A 49 8.26 13.37 4.84
N THR A 50 7.80 14.47 4.27
CA THR A 50 6.57 15.17 4.67
C THR A 50 5.64 15.32 3.47
N LEU A 51 4.40 14.84 3.59
CA LEU A 51 3.38 15.09 2.57
C LEU A 51 2.98 16.56 2.59
N LYS A 52 3.04 17.22 1.45
CA LYS A 52 2.56 18.60 1.30
C LYS A 52 1.04 18.69 1.41
N SER A 53 0.34 17.68 0.91
CA SER A 53 -1.11 17.54 1.04
C SER A 53 -1.50 16.07 1.00
N GLU A 54 -2.71 15.77 1.48
CA GLU A 54 -3.31 14.43 1.33
C GLU A 54 -4.10 14.29 0.02
N THR A 55 -3.94 15.24 -0.90
CA THR A 55 -4.61 15.21 -2.20
C THR A 55 -3.82 14.33 -3.16
N LEU A 56 -4.46 13.30 -3.64
CA LEU A 56 -3.90 12.39 -4.62
C LEU A 56 -3.79 13.07 -5.98
N THR A 57 -2.66 12.87 -6.63
CA THR A 57 -2.46 13.23 -8.03
C THR A 57 -2.37 11.95 -8.83
N GLU A 58 -3.29 11.74 -9.76
CA GLU A 58 -3.15 10.65 -10.71
C GLU A 58 -1.97 10.96 -11.63
N SER A 59 -1.07 10.01 -11.75
CA SER A 59 0.04 10.12 -12.70
C SER A 59 -0.46 9.69 -14.07
N ASP A 60 -0.44 10.61 -15.01
CA ASP A 60 -0.67 10.33 -16.43
C ASP A 60 0.51 9.61 -17.09
N ILE A 61 1.42 9.03 -16.29
CA ILE A 61 2.50 8.21 -16.85
C ILE A 61 1.84 7.10 -17.64
N MET A 62 1.93 7.23 -18.97
CA MET A 62 1.42 6.24 -19.89
C MET A 62 2.10 4.90 -19.60
N ILE A 63 1.38 4.04 -18.92
CA ILE A 63 1.79 2.68 -18.53
C ILE A 63 2.23 1.85 -19.77
N GLY A 64 2.05 2.41 -20.97
CA GLY A 64 2.43 1.80 -22.24
C GLY A 64 3.89 2.01 -22.67
N ASP A 65 4.65 2.91 -22.04
CA ASP A 65 6.08 3.01 -22.32
C ASP A 65 6.84 1.98 -21.46
N SER A 66 7.23 0.89 -22.10
CA SER A 66 7.94 -0.20 -21.44
C SER A 66 9.23 0.24 -20.74
N LYS A 67 9.93 1.23 -21.31
CA LYS A 67 11.19 1.73 -20.74
C LYS A 67 10.97 2.53 -19.46
N VAL A 68 9.98 3.42 -19.44
CA VAL A 68 9.63 4.19 -18.22
C VAL A 68 9.20 3.24 -17.11
N PHE A 69 8.42 2.23 -17.45
CA PHE A 69 7.99 1.24 -16.47
C PHE A 69 9.15 0.38 -15.94
N ASP A 70 10.15 0.08 -16.75
CA ASP A 70 11.37 -0.60 -16.30
C ASP A 70 12.12 0.23 -15.26
N PHE A 71 12.24 1.55 -15.42
CA PHE A 71 12.82 2.43 -14.40
C PHE A 71 12.02 2.46 -13.12
N ILE A 72 10.67 2.52 -13.21
CA ILE A 72 9.78 2.46 -12.04
C ILE A 72 9.99 1.15 -11.27
N LYS A 73 10.05 0.04 -11.99
CA LYS A 73 10.30 -1.28 -11.42
C LYS A 73 11.66 -1.35 -10.72
N GLU A 74 12.73 -0.90 -11.38
CA GLU A 74 14.08 -0.90 -10.82
C GLU A 74 14.14 -0.03 -9.56
N ALA A 75 13.66 1.21 -9.60
CA ALA A 75 13.63 2.11 -8.46
C ALA A 75 12.80 1.55 -7.28
N SER A 76 11.67 0.92 -7.57
CA SER A 76 10.84 0.29 -6.52
C SER A 76 11.55 -0.91 -5.88
N ILE A 77 12.20 -1.76 -6.67
CA ILE A 77 12.96 -2.90 -6.14
C ILE A 77 14.14 -2.43 -5.29
N GLU A 78 14.85 -1.40 -5.72
CA GLU A 78 15.92 -0.75 -4.95
C GLU A 78 15.38 -0.22 -3.61
N GLY A 79 14.17 0.36 -3.60
CA GLY A 79 13.45 0.80 -2.42
C GLY A 79 12.84 -0.33 -1.56
N GLY A 80 13.15 -1.59 -1.86
CA GLY A 80 12.78 -2.75 -1.03
C GLY A 80 11.49 -3.46 -1.42
N TYR A 81 10.87 -3.12 -2.57
CA TYR A 81 9.69 -3.82 -3.07
C TYR A 81 10.03 -5.14 -3.77
N SER A 82 9.08 -6.05 -3.78
CA SER A 82 9.28 -7.39 -4.33
C SER A 82 9.31 -7.39 -5.86
N LYS A 83 10.35 -7.99 -6.43
CA LYS A 83 10.42 -8.24 -7.87
C LYS A 83 9.28 -9.17 -8.35
N ASP A 84 8.83 -10.10 -7.52
CA ASP A 84 7.80 -11.06 -7.89
C ASP A 84 6.43 -10.40 -8.02
N ASP A 85 6.14 -9.38 -7.22
CA ASP A 85 4.92 -8.58 -7.36
C ASP A 85 4.89 -7.90 -8.75
N PHE A 86 6.00 -7.36 -9.22
CA PHE A 86 6.10 -6.78 -10.56
C PHE A 86 6.02 -7.79 -11.69
N ASN A 87 6.45 -9.04 -11.47
CA ASN A 87 6.35 -10.09 -12.50
C ASN A 87 4.90 -10.58 -12.69
N SER A 88 4.03 -10.36 -11.69
CA SER A 88 2.62 -10.76 -11.68
C SER A 88 1.64 -9.59 -11.84
N ILE A 89 2.15 -8.42 -12.21
CA ILE A 89 1.34 -7.20 -12.36
C ILE A 89 0.27 -7.33 -13.44
N THR A 90 -0.88 -6.74 -13.19
CA THR A 90 -2.02 -6.75 -14.13
C THR A 90 -2.10 -5.48 -14.98
N GLU A 91 -2.99 -5.48 -15.97
CA GLU A 91 -3.27 -4.29 -16.78
C GLU A 91 -4.06 -3.23 -15.99
N ASP A 92 -4.78 -3.65 -14.93
CA ASP A 92 -5.60 -2.75 -14.08
C ASP A 92 -4.78 -1.96 -13.05
N ARG A 93 -3.45 -2.08 -13.09
CA ARG A 93 -2.58 -1.31 -12.21
C ARG A 93 -2.79 0.19 -12.36
N LYS A 94 -2.62 0.91 -11.26
CA LYS A 94 -2.67 2.37 -11.20
C LYS A 94 -1.35 2.92 -10.69
N ILE A 95 -0.97 4.08 -11.20
CA ILE A 95 0.13 4.87 -10.64
C ILE A 95 -0.46 6.16 -10.12
N VAL A 96 -0.21 6.40 -8.85
CA VAL A 96 -0.72 7.57 -8.13
C VAL A 96 0.41 8.22 -7.34
N GLY A 97 0.31 9.52 -7.10
CA GLY A 97 1.38 10.25 -6.42
C GLY A 97 0.87 11.30 -5.45
N TYR A 98 1.75 11.66 -4.54
CA TYR A 98 1.57 12.77 -3.58
C TYR A 98 2.79 13.68 -3.65
N GLU A 99 2.54 15.00 -3.68
CA GLU A 99 3.62 15.98 -3.59
C GLU A 99 4.21 16.00 -2.19
N LEU A 100 5.53 16.00 -2.10
CA LEU A 100 6.27 16.16 -0.84
C LEU A 100 6.53 17.64 -0.54
N GLU A 101 6.76 17.97 0.74
CA GLU A 101 7.24 19.30 1.13
C GLU A 101 8.70 19.51 0.72
N GLU A 102 9.47 18.43 0.69
CA GLU A 102 10.84 18.40 0.21
C GLU A 102 10.90 18.79 -1.25
N LYS A 103 11.94 19.51 -1.59
CA LYS A 103 12.18 19.98 -2.95
C LYS A 103 13.52 19.51 -3.48
N SER A 104 13.60 19.43 -4.79
CA SER A 104 14.85 19.16 -5.49
C SER A 104 15.84 20.34 -5.31
N LYS A 105 17.11 20.08 -5.61
CA LYS A 105 18.16 21.14 -5.59
C LYS A 105 17.85 22.32 -6.51
N ILE A 106 17.06 22.10 -7.54
CA ILE A 106 16.62 23.14 -8.48
C ILE A 106 15.26 23.73 -8.12
N ASP A 107 14.78 23.46 -6.88
CA ASP A 107 13.53 23.99 -6.31
C ASP A 107 12.24 23.46 -6.97
N GLU A 108 12.32 22.36 -7.70
CA GLU A 108 11.16 21.68 -8.29
C GLU A 108 10.51 20.71 -7.30
N PRO A 109 9.19 20.51 -7.42
CA PRO A 109 8.47 19.54 -6.60
C PRO A 109 9.02 18.12 -6.74
N ILE A 110 8.92 17.36 -5.66
CA ILE A 110 9.19 15.92 -5.65
C ILE A 110 7.87 15.21 -5.40
N MET A 111 7.58 14.21 -6.23
CA MET A 111 6.39 13.38 -6.08
C MET A 111 6.79 12.02 -5.51
N LEU A 112 6.12 11.61 -4.44
CA LEU A 112 6.11 10.23 -4.02
C LEU A 112 5.05 9.49 -4.83
N CYS A 113 5.49 8.64 -5.74
CA CYS A 113 4.62 7.86 -6.61
C CYS A 113 4.53 6.41 -6.15
N MET A 114 3.35 5.80 -6.28
CA MET A 114 3.11 4.42 -5.91
C MET A 114 2.43 3.66 -7.04
N VAL A 115 2.85 2.42 -7.22
CA VAL A 115 2.21 1.45 -8.11
C VAL A 115 1.25 0.61 -7.29
N ILE A 116 -0.03 0.67 -7.63
CA ILE A 116 -1.09 -0.11 -6.98
C ILE A 116 -1.60 -1.15 -7.97
N ASP A 117 -1.60 -2.40 -7.56
CA ASP A 117 -2.16 -3.53 -8.30
C ASP A 117 -2.98 -4.40 -7.37
N LYS A 118 -4.17 -4.79 -7.79
CA LYS A 118 -5.09 -5.66 -7.01
C LYS A 118 -5.31 -5.17 -5.56
N GLY A 119 -5.49 -3.87 -5.38
CA GLY A 119 -5.72 -3.28 -4.06
C GLY A 119 -4.51 -3.28 -3.11
N LYS A 120 -3.30 -3.38 -3.63
CA LYS A 120 -2.06 -3.40 -2.86
C LYS A 120 -1.03 -2.47 -3.48
N VAL A 121 -0.28 -1.74 -2.65
CA VAL A 121 0.93 -1.03 -3.10
C VAL A 121 2.02 -2.07 -3.34
N ILE A 122 2.41 -2.23 -4.60
CA ILE A 122 3.44 -3.19 -5.04
C ILE A 122 4.77 -2.54 -5.37
N GLY A 123 4.81 -1.21 -5.45
CA GLY A 123 6.01 -0.43 -5.72
C GLY A 123 5.84 1.01 -5.30
N ALA A 124 6.95 1.67 -5.03
CA ALA A 124 6.99 3.11 -4.82
C ALA A 124 8.33 3.68 -5.27
N TYR A 125 8.30 4.91 -5.72
CA TYR A 125 9.47 5.63 -6.21
C TYR A 125 9.27 7.14 -6.03
N LEU A 126 10.35 7.90 -6.16
CA LEU A 126 10.27 9.35 -6.25
C LEU A 126 10.38 9.77 -7.71
N ASP A 127 9.48 10.66 -8.12
CA ASP A 127 9.61 11.39 -9.37
C ASP A 127 10.28 12.74 -9.06
N TYR A 128 11.46 12.90 -9.63
CA TYR A 128 12.42 13.92 -9.26
C TYR A 128 13.00 14.58 -10.49
N SER A 129 12.56 15.79 -10.78
CA SER A 129 12.93 16.50 -12.01
C SER A 129 14.41 16.93 -12.12
N GLY A 130 15.16 16.89 -11.01
CA GLY A 130 16.60 17.21 -11.00
C GLY A 130 17.51 16.07 -11.40
N TYR A 131 16.97 14.92 -11.81
CA TYR A 131 17.70 13.71 -12.17
C TYR A 131 17.22 13.16 -13.52
N MET A 132 18.06 12.46 -14.25
CA MET A 132 17.64 11.76 -15.46
C MET A 132 17.84 10.25 -15.26
N PRO A 133 16.79 9.44 -15.29
CA PRO A 133 15.47 9.67 -15.90
C PRO A 133 14.38 10.36 -15.04
N GLY A 134 14.71 10.91 -13.89
CA GLY A 134 13.74 11.54 -12.98
C GLY A 134 13.10 10.57 -11.98
N ILE A 135 13.25 9.28 -12.18
CA ILE A 135 12.72 8.20 -11.37
C ILE A 135 13.84 7.62 -10.52
N VAL A 136 13.69 7.68 -9.19
CA VAL A 136 14.69 7.17 -8.25
C VAL A 136 14.00 6.41 -7.10
N SER A 137 14.78 5.62 -6.39
CA SER A 137 14.31 4.88 -5.22
C SER A 137 13.80 5.82 -4.11
N ILE A 138 12.85 5.32 -3.29
CA ILE A 138 12.28 6.08 -2.16
C ILE A 138 13.30 6.41 -1.06
N ASP A 139 14.43 5.76 -1.01
CA ASP A 139 15.52 6.02 -0.05
C ASP A 139 16.59 6.98 -0.57
N PHE A 140 16.43 7.46 -1.80
CA PHE A 140 17.36 8.39 -2.44
C PHE A 140 17.26 9.79 -1.83
N LYS A 141 18.24 10.17 -1.00
CA LYS A 141 18.24 11.44 -0.23
C LYS A 141 19.32 12.44 -0.65
N ASP A 142 20.22 12.08 -1.55
CA ASP A 142 21.46 12.84 -1.79
C ASP A 142 21.24 14.24 -2.38
N ASN A 143 20.02 14.57 -2.79
CA ASN A 143 19.76 15.76 -3.58
C ASN A 143 18.58 16.61 -3.09
N PHE A 144 18.11 16.42 -1.85
CA PHE A 144 17.02 17.23 -1.29
C PHE A 144 17.53 18.48 -0.57
N LYS A 145 16.69 19.50 -0.53
CA LYS A 145 16.84 20.69 0.30
C LYS A 145 15.91 20.60 1.50
#